data_ef173fa309b297b7f1f505580008bd94
#
_entry.id   ef173fa309b297b7f1f505580008bd94
#
_cell.length_a   1.000
_cell.length_b   1.000
_cell.length_c   1.000
_cell.angle_alpha   90.00
_cell.angle_beta   90.00
_cell.angle_gamma   90.00
#
_symmetry.space_group_name_H-M   'P 1'
#
loop_
_entity.id
_entity.type
_entity.pdbx_description
1 polymer ?
#
loop_
_entity_poly.entity_id
_entity_poly.type
_entity_poly.pdbx_seq_one_letter_code
_entity_poly.pdbx_strand_id
1 'polypeptide(L)'
;MPSEFDGSFTDFLESTPGGRFTDWLAACAEPYWSDACSHPFTVAIGDGTMPEEAYARYLIEDYTFVTDLASTLGYLVAKAPGMPAKSRLSGFLALLTSEENDYFLRSFEALGVEPRVYETAAQGPVTRAFSQLLLKSSGQGSYAEGLACLLSAEWC
;
A
#
# COMPACT_ATOMS: atom_id res chain seq x y z
N MET A 1 -3.56 10.54 -19.13
CA MET A 1 -2.73 10.33 -20.34
C MET A 1 -2.47 8.83 -20.44
N PRO A 2 -2.32 8.23 -21.64
CA PRO A 2 -1.91 6.82 -21.71
C PRO A 2 -0.53 6.67 -21.03
N SER A 3 -0.26 5.50 -20.48
CA SER A 3 1.05 5.15 -19.92
C SER A 3 2.14 5.34 -21.00
N GLU A 4 3.35 5.69 -20.61
CA GLU A 4 4.46 5.83 -21.58
C GLU A 4 4.83 4.48 -22.25
N PHE A 5 4.42 3.37 -21.63
CA PHE A 5 4.63 2.02 -22.15
C PHE A 5 3.35 1.19 -22.00
N ASP A 6 2.78 0.73 -23.12
CA ASP A 6 1.57 -0.11 -23.18
C ASP A 6 1.81 -1.51 -23.76
N GLY A 7 3.09 -1.85 -24.03
CA GLY A 7 3.50 -3.15 -24.52
C GLY A 7 3.52 -4.26 -23.47
N SER A 8 3.60 -5.51 -23.92
CA SER A 8 3.77 -6.66 -23.04
C SER A 8 5.14 -6.65 -22.33
N PHE A 9 5.29 -7.48 -21.30
CA PHE A 9 6.61 -7.70 -20.67
C PHE A 9 7.66 -8.21 -21.66
N THR A 10 7.26 -9.01 -22.66
CA THR A 10 8.15 -9.47 -23.71
C THR A 10 8.67 -8.30 -24.57
N ASP A 11 7.79 -7.37 -24.96
CA ASP A 11 8.18 -6.18 -25.71
C ASP A 11 9.11 -5.28 -24.90
N PHE A 12 8.85 -5.18 -23.59
CA PHE A 12 9.74 -4.47 -22.67
C PHE A 12 11.16 -5.07 -22.63
N LEU A 13 11.28 -6.40 -22.60
CA LEU A 13 12.57 -7.08 -22.58
C LEU A 13 13.36 -6.90 -23.89
N GLU A 14 12.68 -6.69 -25.03
CA GLU A 14 13.36 -6.39 -26.30
C GLU A 14 14.09 -5.04 -26.24
N SER A 15 13.50 -4.04 -25.58
CA SER A 15 14.10 -2.71 -25.39
C SER A 15 15.00 -2.62 -24.16
N THR A 16 14.80 -3.47 -23.16
CA THR A 16 15.51 -3.45 -21.89
C THR A 16 15.97 -4.85 -21.51
N PRO A 17 17.02 -5.38 -22.16
CA PRO A 17 17.53 -6.72 -21.88
C PRO A 17 17.94 -6.89 -20.41
N GLY A 18 17.40 -7.91 -19.74
CA GLY A 18 17.63 -8.17 -18.31
C GLY A 18 16.77 -7.35 -17.35
N GLY A 19 15.81 -6.58 -17.88
CA GLY A 19 14.83 -5.85 -17.07
C GLY A 19 13.97 -6.81 -16.24
N ARG A 20 13.59 -6.37 -15.04
CA ARG A 20 12.73 -7.15 -14.15
C ARG A 20 11.26 -6.91 -14.48
N PHE A 21 10.40 -7.85 -14.12
CA PHE A 21 8.96 -7.70 -14.27
C PHE A 21 8.43 -6.43 -13.55
N THR A 22 9.01 -6.11 -12.39
CA THR A 22 8.69 -4.89 -11.62
C THR A 22 9.09 -3.61 -12.35
N ASP A 23 10.19 -3.61 -13.09
CA ASP A 23 10.62 -2.44 -13.88
C ASP A 23 9.63 -2.16 -15.02
N TRP A 24 9.10 -3.23 -15.64
CA TRP A 24 8.03 -3.12 -16.63
C TRP A 24 6.73 -2.59 -16.01
N LEU A 25 6.33 -3.06 -14.83
CA LEU A 25 5.13 -2.54 -14.14
C LEU A 25 5.27 -1.05 -13.81
N ALA A 26 6.44 -0.61 -13.36
CA ALA A 26 6.71 0.81 -13.11
C ALA A 26 6.59 1.63 -14.41
N ALA A 27 7.18 1.15 -15.53
CA ALA A 27 7.06 1.79 -16.83
C ALA A 27 5.61 1.89 -17.33
N CYS A 28 4.80 0.85 -17.10
CA CYS A 28 3.37 0.87 -17.42
C CYS A 28 2.57 1.86 -16.55
N ALA A 29 3.06 2.16 -15.35
CA ALA A 29 2.41 3.07 -14.41
C ALA A 29 2.79 4.55 -14.60
N GLU A 30 3.72 4.85 -15.52
CA GLU A 30 4.07 6.25 -15.82
C GLU A 30 2.89 7.01 -16.48
N PRO A 31 2.74 8.34 -16.24
CA PRO A 31 3.57 9.17 -15.34
C PRO A 31 3.18 9.09 -13.87
N TYR A 32 2.16 8.33 -13.51
CA TYR A 32 1.61 8.29 -12.13
C TYR A 32 2.64 7.80 -11.11
N TRP A 33 3.53 6.88 -11.52
CA TRP A 33 4.63 6.40 -10.68
C TRP A 33 5.58 7.52 -10.30
N SER A 34 6.10 8.26 -11.29
CA SER A 34 6.98 9.39 -11.06
C SER A 34 6.30 10.53 -10.31
N ASP A 35 5.02 10.80 -10.60
CA ASP A 35 4.23 11.81 -9.91
C ASP A 35 4.04 11.47 -8.42
N ALA A 36 3.81 10.20 -8.08
CA ALA A 36 3.69 9.74 -6.72
C ALA A 36 5.03 9.86 -5.95
N CYS A 37 6.13 9.41 -6.58
CA CYS A 37 7.46 9.46 -5.98
C CYS A 37 7.97 10.90 -5.74
N SER A 38 7.62 11.84 -6.61
CA SER A 38 8.01 13.25 -6.54
C SER A 38 6.96 14.16 -5.91
N HIS A 39 5.86 13.61 -5.41
CA HIS A 39 4.81 14.40 -4.80
C HIS A 39 5.34 15.17 -3.57
N PRO A 40 4.95 16.44 -3.35
CA PRO A 40 5.44 17.24 -2.21
C PRO A 40 5.25 16.56 -0.85
N PHE A 41 4.21 15.77 -0.69
CA PHE A 41 3.97 14.96 0.51
C PHE A 41 5.08 13.91 0.70
N THR A 42 5.38 13.12 -0.32
CA THR A 42 6.42 12.07 -0.28
C THR A 42 7.80 12.67 -0.01
N VAL A 43 8.11 13.79 -0.69
CA VAL A 43 9.36 14.54 -0.47
C VAL A 43 9.45 15.06 0.97
N ALA A 44 8.37 15.69 1.48
CA ALA A 44 8.37 16.25 2.82
C ALA A 44 8.51 15.19 3.93
N ILE A 45 7.97 13.97 3.73
CA ILE A 45 8.24 12.83 4.63
C ILE A 45 9.71 12.43 4.58
N GLY A 46 10.27 12.25 3.37
CA GLY A 46 11.66 11.83 3.18
C GLY A 46 12.66 12.81 3.74
N ASP A 47 12.40 14.11 3.62
CA ASP A 47 13.26 15.18 4.10
C ASP A 47 13.03 15.54 5.59
N GLY A 48 12.01 14.96 6.22
CA GLY A 48 11.64 15.29 7.60
C GLY A 48 11.11 16.72 7.78
N THR A 49 10.55 17.32 6.72
CA THR A 49 10.02 18.69 6.71
C THR A 49 8.51 18.77 6.84
N MET A 50 7.83 17.62 6.97
CA MET A 50 6.37 17.56 7.13
C MET A 50 5.95 18.25 8.42
N PRO A 51 4.97 19.21 8.38
CA PRO A 51 4.40 19.78 9.60
C PRO A 51 3.72 18.73 10.47
N GLU A 52 3.95 18.76 11.79
CA GLU A 52 3.40 17.77 12.74
C GLU A 52 1.89 17.55 12.60
N GLU A 53 1.14 18.63 12.42
CA GLU A 53 -0.32 18.54 12.23
C GLU A 53 -0.71 17.79 10.94
N ALA A 54 0.04 17.99 9.86
CA ALA A 54 -0.17 17.28 8.60
C ALA A 54 0.22 15.81 8.73
N TYR A 55 1.30 15.53 9.45
CA TYR A 55 1.76 14.18 9.75
C TYR A 55 0.77 13.42 10.65
N ALA A 56 0.25 14.06 11.69
CA ALA A 56 -0.77 13.46 12.54
C ALA A 56 -2.04 13.09 11.76
N ARG A 57 -2.51 13.96 10.87
CA ARG A 57 -3.66 13.66 9.99
C ARG A 57 -3.38 12.49 9.05
N TYR A 58 -2.19 12.45 8.46
CA TYR A 58 -1.76 11.33 7.64
C TYR A 58 -1.80 10.02 8.42
N LEU A 59 -1.17 9.98 9.59
CA LEU A 59 -1.13 8.76 10.41
C LEU A 59 -2.54 8.27 10.83
N ILE A 60 -3.46 9.18 11.10
CA ILE A 60 -4.85 8.82 11.44
C ILE A 60 -5.55 8.17 10.24
N GLU A 61 -5.40 8.75 9.05
CA GLU A 61 -5.96 8.17 7.82
C GLU A 61 -5.33 6.82 7.51
N ASP A 62 -4.02 6.71 7.62
CA ASP A 62 -3.25 5.51 7.35
C ASP A 62 -3.60 4.38 8.33
N TYR A 63 -3.77 4.69 9.62
CA TYR A 63 -4.21 3.72 10.62
C TYR A 63 -5.57 3.10 10.29
N THR A 64 -6.50 3.88 9.75
CA THR A 64 -7.79 3.34 9.28
C THR A 64 -7.61 2.45 8.05
N PHE A 65 -6.67 2.78 7.16
CA PHE A 65 -6.33 1.98 5.99
C PHE A 65 -5.67 0.65 6.36
N VAL A 66 -4.72 0.67 7.30
CA VAL A 66 -3.99 -0.53 7.77
C VAL A 66 -4.93 -1.60 8.31
N THR A 67 -6.05 -1.21 8.92
CA THR A 67 -7.09 -2.15 9.36
C THR A 67 -7.69 -2.96 8.20
N ASP A 68 -7.98 -2.28 7.08
CA ASP A 68 -8.49 -2.93 5.86
C ASP A 68 -7.40 -3.71 5.12
N LEU A 69 -6.16 -3.24 5.19
CA LEU A 69 -4.99 -3.94 4.67
C LEU A 69 -4.77 -5.28 5.38
N ALA A 70 -4.91 -5.32 6.71
CA ALA A 70 -4.86 -6.55 7.48
C ALA A 70 -5.94 -7.55 7.04
N SER A 71 -7.16 -7.07 6.79
CA SER A 71 -8.25 -7.90 6.26
C SER A 71 -7.94 -8.41 4.85
N THR A 72 -7.37 -7.56 4.00
CA THR A 72 -6.89 -7.91 2.65
C THR A 72 -5.87 -9.04 2.70
N LEU A 73 -4.86 -8.93 3.56
CA LEU A 73 -3.86 -9.99 3.79
C LEU A 73 -4.49 -11.29 4.26
N GLY A 74 -5.49 -11.22 5.16
CA GLY A 74 -6.25 -12.39 5.60
C GLY A 74 -6.94 -13.15 4.44
N TYR A 75 -7.58 -12.42 3.52
CA TYR A 75 -8.17 -13.00 2.30
C TYR A 75 -7.11 -13.62 1.39
N LEU A 76 -5.95 -12.97 1.22
CA LEU A 76 -4.87 -13.49 0.41
C LEU A 76 -4.22 -14.74 1.02
N VAL A 77 -4.04 -14.79 2.34
CA VAL A 77 -3.61 -16.00 3.06
C VAL A 77 -4.58 -17.17 2.80
N ALA A 78 -5.89 -16.92 2.88
CA ALA A 78 -6.90 -17.94 2.61
C ALA A 78 -6.78 -18.52 1.19
N LYS A 79 -6.58 -17.66 0.19
CA LYS A 79 -6.53 -18.00 -1.24
C LYS A 79 -5.16 -18.44 -1.75
N ALA A 80 -4.09 -18.22 -1.00
CA ALA A 80 -2.73 -18.53 -1.44
C ALA A 80 -2.56 -20.01 -1.82
N PRO A 81 -1.89 -20.31 -2.94
CA PRO A 81 -1.90 -21.64 -3.55
C PRO A 81 -1.11 -22.71 -2.80
N GLY A 82 -0.27 -22.32 -1.83
CA GLY A 82 0.55 -23.28 -1.08
C GLY A 82 1.19 -22.68 0.15
N MET A 83 1.75 -23.53 1.00
CA MET A 83 2.34 -23.16 2.30
C MET A 83 3.43 -22.08 2.20
N PRO A 84 4.33 -22.05 1.19
CA PRO A 84 5.32 -20.99 1.09
C PRO A 84 4.71 -19.60 0.92
N ALA A 85 3.66 -19.47 0.09
CA ALA A 85 2.94 -18.20 -0.10
C ALA A 85 2.13 -17.83 1.16
N LYS A 86 1.43 -18.81 1.75
CA LYS A 86 0.70 -18.61 3.02
C LYS A 86 1.63 -18.13 4.13
N SER A 87 2.78 -18.75 4.28
CA SER A 87 3.75 -18.39 5.32
C SER A 87 4.27 -16.95 5.15
N ARG A 88 4.59 -16.53 3.93
CA ARG A 88 5.04 -15.15 3.67
C ARG A 88 3.96 -14.12 3.98
N LEU A 89 2.73 -14.35 3.51
CA LEU A 89 1.61 -13.44 3.77
C LEU A 89 1.22 -13.42 5.26
N SER A 90 1.26 -14.55 5.94
CA SER A 90 1.00 -14.61 7.39
C SER A 90 2.10 -13.91 8.19
N GLY A 91 3.36 -13.99 7.76
CA GLY A 91 4.46 -13.24 8.37
C GLY A 91 4.27 -11.72 8.19
N PHE A 92 3.85 -11.29 7.02
CA PHE A 92 3.54 -9.88 6.77
C PHE A 92 2.33 -9.43 7.60
N LEU A 93 1.25 -10.20 7.65
CA LEU A 93 0.10 -9.89 8.50
C LEU A 93 0.50 -9.80 9.99
N ALA A 94 1.37 -10.67 10.47
CA ALA A 94 1.86 -10.62 11.83
C ALA A 94 2.67 -9.34 12.09
N LEU A 95 3.55 -8.94 11.17
CA LEU A 95 4.33 -7.69 11.26
C LEU A 95 3.40 -6.47 11.30
N LEU A 96 2.45 -6.39 10.39
CA LEU A 96 1.47 -5.31 10.28
C LEU A 96 0.65 -5.13 11.57
N THR A 97 0.21 -6.24 12.15
CA THR A 97 -0.65 -6.23 13.35
C THR A 97 0.12 -6.16 14.68
N SER A 98 1.44 -6.16 14.66
CA SER A 98 2.30 -6.04 15.84
C SER A 98 3.23 -4.81 15.74
N GLU A 99 4.37 -4.94 15.10
CA GLU A 99 5.40 -3.88 15.10
C GLU A 99 4.92 -2.59 14.45
N GLU A 100 4.17 -2.68 13.35
CA GLU A 100 3.63 -1.53 12.66
C GLU A 100 2.47 -0.89 13.45
N ASN A 101 1.57 -1.71 14.01
CA ASN A 101 0.56 -1.21 14.92
C ASN A 101 1.17 -0.48 16.13
N ASP A 102 2.22 -1.04 16.73
CA ASP A 102 2.92 -0.41 17.85
C ASP A 102 3.62 0.90 17.43
N TYR A 103 4.07 0.99 16.18
CA TYR A 103 4.60 2.24 15.63
C TYR A 103 3.52 3.33 15.60
N PHE A 104 2.32 3.04 15.10
CA PHE A 104 1.20 3.99 15.10
C PHE A 104 0.87 4.46 16.51
N LEU A 105 0.70 3.54 17.46
CA LEU A 105 0.33 3.87 18.84
C LEU A 105 1.38 4.77 19.52
N ARG A 106 2.67 4.46 19.36
CA ARG A 106 3.76 5.32 19.86
C ARG A 106 3.79 6.69 19.17
N SER A 107 3.51 6.73 17.89
CA SER A 107 3.47 7.99 17.13
C SER A 107 2.31 8.88 17.57
N PHE A 108 1.13 8.30 17.81
CA PHE A 108 -0.02 9.03 18.35
C PHE A 108 0.27 9.60 19.73
N GLU A 109 0.88 8.80 20.62
CA GLU A 109 1.29 9.26 21.94
C GLU A 109 2.28 10.44 21.84
N ALA A 110 3.30 10.33 21.00
CA ALA A 110 4.31 11.37 20.79
C ALA A 110 3.74 12.68 20.22
N LEU A 111 2.71 12.56 19.38
CA LEU A 111 2.00 13.71 18.75
C LEU A 111 0.84 14.24 19.60
N GLY A 112 0.57 13.64 20.78
CA GLY A 112 -0.54 14.04 21.64
C GLY A 112 -1.92 13.77 21.04
N VAL A 113 -2.04 12.77 20.15
CA VAL A 113 -3.32 12.37 19.54
C VAL A 113 -4.06 11.43 20.50
N GLU A 114 -5.21 11.86 20.98
CA GLU A 114 -6.03 11.08 21.89
C GLU A 114 -6.56 9.79 21.24
N PRO A 115 -6.62 8.64 21.95
CA PRO A 115 -7.10 7.36 21.41
C PRO A 115 -8.44 7.47 20.69
N ARG A 116 -9.39 8.22 21.26
CA ARG A 116 -10.69 8.44 20.67
C ARG A 116 -10.62 9.01 19.25
N VAL A 117 -9.58 9.78 18.92
CA VAL A 117 -9.47 10.45 17.61
C VAL A 117 -9.17 9.43 16.52
N TYR A 118 -8.18 8.53 16.72
CA TYR A 118 -7.81 7.54 15.72
C TYR A 118 -8.69 6.28 15.74
N GLU A 119 -9.23 5.88 16.92
CA GLU A 119 -10.11 4.70 17.02
C GLU A 119 -11.48 4.90 16.37
N THR A 120 -11.96 6.15 16.30
CA THR A 120 -13.28 6.48 15.72
C THR A 120 -13.17 7.27 14.42
N ALA A 121 -11.98 7.42 13.88
CA ALA A 121 -11.77 8.12 12.63
C ALA A 121 -12.51 7.42 11.47
N ALA A 122 -13.16 8.22 10.64
CA ALA A 122 -13.76 7.73 9.40
C ALA A 122 -12.77 7.97 8.26
N GLN A 123 -12.61 6.97 7.39
CA GLN A 123 -11.80 7.11 6.19
C GLN A 123 -12.29 8.24 5.29
N GLY A 124 -11.36 9.06 4.82
CA GLY A 124 -11.60 10.01 3.75
C GLY A 124 -12.01 9.31 2.43
N PRO A 125 -12.50 10.06 1.45
CA PRO A 125 -13.02 9.45 0.22
C PRO A 125 -11.97 8.68 -0.58
N VAL A 126 -10.72 9.13 -0.61
CA VAL A 126 -9.61 8.48 -1.34
C VAL A 126 -9.20 7.20 -0.62
N THR A 127 -8.94 7.27 0.67
CA THR A 127 -8.60 6.11 1.52
C THR A 127 -9.66 5.03 1.41
N ARG A 128 -10.93 5.42 1.52
CA ARG A 128 -12.07 4.51 1.39
C ARG A 128 -12.14 3.84 0.01
N ALA A 129 -11.91 4.59 -1.07
CA ALA A 129 -11.94 4.04 -2.42
C ALA A 129 -10.81 3.01 -2.61
N PHE A 130 -9.63 3.29 -2.08
CA PHE A 130 -8.48 2.39 -2.16
C PHE A 130 -8.67 1.14 -1.28
N SER A 131 -9.12 1.31 -0.03
CA SER A 131 -9.52 0.19 0.85
C SER A 131 -10.55 -0.72 0.19
N GLN A 132 -11.59 -0.16 -0.43
CA GLN A 132 -12.61 -0.93 -1.13
C GLN A 132 -12.05 -1.69 -2.34
N LEU A 133 -11.11 -1.11 -3.08
CA LEU A 133 -10.42 -1.80 -4.17
C LEU A 133 -9.66 -3.03 -3.65
N LEU A 134 -8.87 -2.87 -2.59
CA LEU A 134 -8.10 -3.95 -1.96
C LEU A 134 -9.01 -5.06 -1.42
N LEU A 135 -10.02 -4.70 -0.64
CA LEU A 135 -10.96 -5.65 -0.05
C LEU A 135 -11.77 -6.39 -1.12
N LYS A 136 -12.21 -5.70 -2.17
CA LYS A 136 -12.96 -6.32 -3.26
C LYS A 136 -12.09 -7.25 -4.09
N SER A 137 -10.91 -6.83 -4.51
CA SER A 137 -10.01 -7.65 -5.31
C SER A 137 -9.49 -8.88 -4.54
N SER A 138 -9.17 -8.73 -3.26
CA SER A 138 -8.73 -9.84 -2.41
C SER A 138 -9.87 -10.76 -1.98
N GLY A 139 -11.04 -10.21 -1.61
CA GLY A 139 -12.18 -10.97 -1.12
C GLY A 139 -12.96 -11.69 -2.24
N GLN A 140 -13.26 -10.99 -3.34
CA GLN A 140 -14.11 -11.47 -4.42
C GLN A 140 -13.31 -11.91 -5.66
N GLY A 141 -12.15 -11.30 -5.93
CA GLY A 141 -11.27 -11.65 -7.05
C GLY A 141 -10.46 -12.92 -6.81
N SER A 142 -9.60 -13.24 -7.77
CA SER A 142 -8.61 -14.32 -7.66
C SER A 142 -7.46 -13.94 -6.72
N TYR A 143 -6.65 -14.92 -6.34
CA TYR A 143 -5.41 -14.69 -5.61
C TYR A 143 -4.47 -13.70 -6.35
N ALA A 144 -4.34 -13.86 -7.66
CA ALA A 144 -3.47 -13.02 -8.49
C ALA A 144 -3.96 -11.55 -8.55
N GLU A 145 -5.26 -11.33 -8.71
CA GLU A 145 -5.85 -9.98 -8.72
C GLU A 145 -5.66 -9.27 -7.38
N GLY A 146 -5.94 -9.97 -6.28
CA GLY A 146 -5.73 -9.40 -4.95
C GLY A 146 -4.26 -9.11 -4.66
N LEU A 147 -3.35 -9.99 -5.09
CA LEU A 147 -1.90 -9.79 -4.92
C LEU A 147 -1.39 -8.61 -5.76
N ALA A 148 -1.90 -8.43 -6.99
CA ALA A 148 -1.55 -7.29 -7.83
C ALA A 148 -2.00 -5.96 -7.21
N CYS A 149 -3.21 -5.91 -6.62
CA CYS A 149 -3.68 -4.73 -5.89
C CYS A 149 -2.86 -4.47 -4.63
N LEU A 150 -2.51 -5.52 -3.85
CA LEU A 150 -1.64 -5.39 -2.68
C LEU A 150 -0.28 -4.81 -3.06
N LEU A 151 0.30 -5.25 -4.17
CA LEU A 151 1.60 -4.75 -4.64
C LEU A 151 1.59 -3.22 -4.83
N SER A 152 0.52 -2.65 -5.35
CA SER A 152 0.42 -1.19 -5.52
C SER A 152 0.33 -0.42 -4.21
N ALA A 153 -0.13 -1.06 -3.12
CA ALA A 153 -0.17 -0.46 -1.79
C ALA A 153 1.19 -0.47 -1.08
N GLU A 154 2.01 -1.48 -1.37
CA GLU A 154 3.24 -1.75 -0.63
C GLU A 154 4.52 -1.28 -1.36
N TRP A 155 4.40 -0.96 -2.64
CA TRP A 155 5.56 -0.61 -3.44
C TRP A 155 5.79 0.91 -3.56
N CYS A 156 4.76 1.72 -3.39
CA CYS A 156 4.88 3.17 -3.33
C CYS A 156 5.18 3.61 -1.90
#